data_1b7695d5ed638eb5fc4bd05a62c9616b
#
_entry.id   1b7695d5ed638eb5fc4bd05a62c9616b
#
_cell.length_a   1.000
_cell.length_b   1.000
_cell.length_c   1.000
_cell.angle_alpha   90.00
_cell.angle_beta   90.00
_cell.angle_gamma   90.00
#
_symmetry.space_group_name_H-M   'P 1'
#
loop_
_entity.id
_entity.type
_entity.pdbx_description
1 polymer ?
#
loop_
_entity_poly.entity_id
_entity_poly.type
_entity_poly.pdbx_seq_one_letter_code
_entity_poly.pdbx_strand_id
1 'polypeptide(L)'
;MWILDQPGELIGIDVGGTGLKVGRFNYAGELLAELNQPTPTPASPQSVCESLIKIVERIDPENKASAVGVGIPGPIDRSGRIARLCINLPGWENVPLADWLEQKLQRPVVLGNDGNCAVYGEHWKGAGEGLQDLVLLTLGTGVGGGVIIAGKLFLGCNGAAVEPGLIGIDPYGPACNSGNNGSLESFCSISALTTSAGCSPLELSQRAAAGDQVALAAWQSYGLLLGCGVSSLIYCFTPQRFLLGGGISAAFPYFAPALRAEVEKRVLAPSRQGLEIMAAALGNGAGRLGAARLALEQLGGSLQG
;
A
#
# COMPACT_ATOMS: atom_id res chain seq x y z
N MET A 1 3.54 -9.11 24.59
CA MET A 1 4.92 -8.68 24.97
C MET A 1 5.92 -9.83 24.99
N TRP A 2 5.56 -11.02 25.43
CA TRP A 2 6.47 -12.20 25.55
C TRP A 2 6.90 -12.85 24.22
N ILE A 3 6.15 -12.70 23.13
CA ILE A 3 6.49 -13.31 21.83
C ILE A 3 7.63 -12.59 21.13
N LEU A 4 7.77 -11.29 21.36
CA LEU A 4 8.83 -10.47 20.74
C LEU A 4 10.24 -10.71 21.31
N ASP A 5 10.33 -11.34 22.49
CA ASP A 5 11.60 -11.68 23.14
C ASP A 5 12.14 -13.06 22.72
N GLN A 6 11.39 -13.83 21.89
CA GLN A 6 11.82 -15.11 21.37
C GLN A 6 12.25 -14.98 19.89
N PRO A 7 13.32 -15.68 19.48
CA PRO A 7 13.69 -15.73 18.08
C PRO A 7 12.60 -16.46 17.29
N GLY A 8 12.06 -15.81 16.27
CA GLY A 8 11.06 -16.39 15.38
C GLY A 8 11.07 -15.71 14.02
N GLU A 9 10.44 -16.34 13.05
CA GLU A 9 10.41 -15.88 11.67
C GLU A 9 8.97 -15.73 11.17
N LEU A 10 8.80 -14.88 10.18
CA LEU A 10 7.53 -14.55 9.54
C LEU A 10 7.72 -14.54 8.03
N ILE A 11 6.65 -14.85 7.32
CA ILE A 11 6.60 -14.63 5.87
C ILE A 11 5.63 -13.48 5.60
N GLY A 12 6.06 -12.53 4.80
CA GLY A 12 5.22 -11.48 4.26
C GLY A 12 5.18 -11.55 2.75
N ILE A 13 3.99 -11.48 2.18
CA ILE A 13 3.73 -11.59 0.75
C ILE A 13 2.97 -10.35 0.28
N ASP A 14 3.38 -9.79 -0.84
CA ASP A 14 2.69 -8.73 -1.57
C ASP A 14 2.23 -9.29 -2.92
N VAL A 15 0.92 -9.43 -3.09
CA VAL A 15 0.27 -9.95 -4.31
C VAL A 15 -0.07 -8.77 -5.22
N GLY A 16 0.75 -8.56 -6.24
CA GLY A 16 0.46 -7.58 -7.29
C GLY A 16 -0.16 -8.21 -8.53
N GLY A 17 -0.76 -7.39 -9.39
CA GLY A 17 -1.33 -7.86 -10.66
C GLY A 17 -0.34 -8.50 -11.62
N THR A 18 0.95 -8.18 -11.52
CA THR A 18 2.03 -8.68 -12.40
C THR A 18 3.07 -9.52 -11.68
N GLY A 19 3.13 -9.47 -10.35
CA GLY A 19 4.16 -10.18 -9.60
C GLY A 19 3.80 -10.41 -8.14
N LEU A 20 4.29 -11.53 -7.62
CA LEU A 20 4.26 -11.90 -6.21
C LEU A 20 5.62 -11.59 -5.61
N LYS A 21 5.67 -10.75 -4.58
CA LYS A 21 6.89 -10.40 -3.86
C LYS A 21 6.83 -11.00 -2.46
N VAL A 22 7.77 -11.82 -2.11
CA VAL A 22 7.79 -12.55 -0.86
C VAL A 22 9.06 -12.26 -0.09
N GLY A 23 8.93 -12.05 1.21
CA GLY A 23 10.04 -11.90 2.13
C GLY A 23 9.88 -12.81 3.35
N ARG A 24 10.99 -13.40 3.81
CA ARG A 24 11.09 -14.04 5.11
C ARG A 24 11.84 -13.10 6.03
N PHE A 25 11.27 -12.83 7.19
CA PHE A 25 11.74 -11.82 8.15
C PHE A 25 11.89 -12.45 9.52
N ASN A 26 12.80 -11.94 10.35
CA ASN A 26 12.74 -12.20 11.78
C ASN A 26 11.68 -11.32 12.47
N TYR A 27 11.41 -11.55 13.76
CA TYR A 27 10.43 -10.77 14.54
C TYR A 27 10.85 -9.29 14.73
N ALA A 28 12.10 -8.94 14.47
CA ALA A 28 12.54 -7.55 14.44
C ALA A 28 12.27 -6.85 13.11
N GLY A 29 11.76 -7.57 12.10
CA GLY A 29 11.47 -7.04 10.75
C GLY A 29 12.67 -7.02 9.83
N GLU A 30 13.78 -7.68 10.18
CA GLU A 30 14.95 -7.80 9.32
C GLU A 30 14.71 -8.87 8.26
N LEU A 31 15.03 -8.54 7.01
CA LEU A 31 14.86 -9.43 5.87
C LEU A 31 15.92 -10.54 5.89
N LEU A 32 15.48 -11.78 5.94
CA LEU A 32 16.35 -12.97 5.95
C LEU A 32 16.48 -13.60 4.55
N ALA A 33 15.41 -13.56 3.77
CA ALA A 33 15.39 -14.05 2.38
C ALA A 33 14.27 -13.37 1.60
N GLU A 34 14.43 -13.31 0.27
CA GLU A 34 13.36 -12.81 -0.61
C GLU A 34 13.26 -13.64 -1.90
N LEU A 35 12.05 -13.72 -2.41
CA LEU A 35 11.72 -14.29 -3.71
C LEU A 35 10.71 -13.41 -4.43
N ASN A 36 10.86 -13.29 -5.72
CA ASN A 36 9.88 -12.66 -6.60
C ASN A 36 9.54 -13.62 -7.73
N GLN A 37 8.27 -13.68 -8.10
CA GLN A 37 7.83 -14.44 -9.28
C GLN A 37 6.65 -13.75 -9.96
N PRO A 38 6.40 -13.99 -11.24
CA PRO A 38 5.22 -13.48 -11.92
C PRO A 38 3.95 -13.98 -11.26
N THR A 39 2.92 -13.13 -11.23
CA THR A 39 1.55 -13.55 -10.88
C THR A 39 1.06 -14.55 -11.94
N PRO A 40 0.41 -15.66 -11.55
CA PRO A 40 -0.07 -16.64 -12.52
C PRO A 40 -1.09 -16.04 -13.49
N THR A 41 -1.11 -16.58 -14.70
CA THR A 41 -2.08 -16.18 -15.72
C THR A 41 -2.89 -17.40 -16.17
N PRO A 42 -4.24 -17.43 -15.96
CA PRO A 42 -5.04 -16.40 -15.31
C PRO A 42 -4.78 -16.31 -13.80
N ALA A 43 -4.92 -15.11 -13.23
CA ALA A 43 -4.75 -14.84 -11.81
C ALA A 43 -6.04 -15.17 -11.01
N SER A 44 -6.58 -16.39 -11.21
CA SER A 44 -7.73 -16.86 -10.44
C SER A 44 -7.35 -17.10 -8.97
N PRO A 45 -8.32 -17.08 -8.03
CA PRO A 45 -8.04 -17.35 -6.61
C PRO A 45 -7.28 -18.66 -6.38
N GLN A 46 -7.66 -19.71 -7.10
CA GLN A 46 -7.03 -21.04 -6.98
C GLN A 46 -5.59 -21.02 -7.50
N SER A 47 -5.34 -20.46 -8.69
CA SER A 47 -3.99 -20.40 -9.26
C SER A 47 -3.04 -19.53 -8.44
N VAL A 48 -3.54 -18.44 -7.87
CA VAL A 48 -2.75 -17.60 -6.93
C VAL A 48 -2.50 -18.37 -5.63
N CYS A 49 -3.49 -19.01 -5.03
CA CYS A 49 -3.33 -19.82 -3.82
C CYS A 49 -2.25 -20.91 -4.00
N GLU A 50 -2.29 -21.66 -5.10
CA GLU A 50 -1.28 -22.68 -5.40
C GLU A 50 0.13 -22.08 -5.58
N SER A 51 0.22 -20.92 -6.22
CA SER A 51 1.49 -20.20 -6.39
C SER A 51 2.04 -19.71 -5.05
N LEU A 52 1.17 -19.21 -4.16
CA LEU A 52 1.56 -18.77 -2.82
C LEU A 52 2.07 -19.93 -1.97
N ILE A 53 1.43 -21.09 -2.02
CA ILE A 53 1.90 -22.30 -1.30
C ILE A 53 3.32 -22.65 -1.78
N LYS A 54 3.50 -22.81 -3.09
CA LYS A 54 4.81 -23.18 -3.67
C LYS A 54 5.93 -22.19 -3.34
N ILE A 55 5.64 -20.88 -3.35
CA ILE A 55 6.66 -19.88 -3.05
C ILE A 55 6.99 -19.82 -1.55
N VAL A 56 6.01 -20.08 -0.68
CA VAL A 56 6.22 -20.22 0.77
C VAL A 56 7.11 -21.44 1.07
N GLU A 57 6.83 -22.61 0.49
CA GLU A 57 7.65 -23.82 0.64
C GLU A 57 9.10 -23.61 0.14
N ARG A 58 9.27 -22.81 -0.89
CA ARG A 58 10.61 -22.49 -1.43
C ARG A 58 11.42 -21.53 -0.57
N ILE A 59 10.77 -20.51 0.01
CA ILE A 59 11.47 -19.51 0.83
C ILE A 59 11.70 -19.97 2.27
N ASP A 60 10.90 -20.93 2.73
CA ASP A 60 10.95 -21.52 4.07
C ASP A 60 10.91 -23.06 4.05
N PRO A 61 11.91 -23.71 3.43
CA PRO A 61 11.91 -25.17 3.28
C PRO A 61 12.03 -25.94 4.59
N GLU A 62 12.52 -25.28 5.64
CA GLU A 62 12.64 -25.86 6.98
C GLU A 62 11.42 -25.58 7.88
N ASN A 63 10.38 -24.92 7.33
CA ASN A 63 9.14 -24.60 8.05
C ASN A 63 9.35 -23.81 9.37
N LYS A 64 10.26 -22.82 9.34
CA LYS A 64 10.64 -22.02 10.53
C LYS A 64 9.71 -20.84 10.81
N ALA A 65 9.06 -20.30 9.78
CA ALA A 65 8.19 -19.16 9.95
C ALA A 65 6.92 -19.53 10.72
N SER A 66 6.62 -18.78 11.76
CA SER A 66 5.51 -19.03 12.68
C SER A 66 4.15 -18.63 12.10
N ALA A 67 4.12 -17.68 11.16
CA ALA A 67 2.90 -17.19 10.50
C ALA A 67 3.21 -16.57 9.14
N VAL A 68 2.15 -16.41 8.34
CA VAL A 68 2.21 -15.79 6.99
C VAL A 68 1.22 -14.64 6.92
N GLY A 69 1.70 -13.48 6.49
CA GLY A 69 0.85 -12.35 6.11
C GLY A 69 0.80 -12.18 4.60
N VAL A 70 -0.37 -11.85 4.06
CA VAL A 70 -0.57 -11.70 2.61
C VAL A 70 -1.26 -10.38 2.32
N GLY A 71 -0.57 -9.46 1.66
CA GLY A 71 -1.12 -8.23 1.11
C GLY A 71 -1.78 -8.51 -0.25
N ILE A 72 -3.04 -8.11 -0.41
CA ILE A 72 -3.84 -8.35 -1.62
C ILE A 72 -4.51 -7.05 -2.06
N PRO A 73 -4.62 -6.77 -3.38
CA PRO A 73 -5.37 -5.64 -3.87
C PRO A 73 -6.86 -5.73 -3.49
N GLY A 74 -7.43 -4.62 -3.05
CA GLY A 74 -8.85 -4.50 -2.71
C GLY A 74 -9.20 -4.79 -1.25
N PRO A 75 -10.49 -4.62 -0.87
CA PRO A 75 -10.94 -4.71 0.50
C PRO A 75 -10.86 -6.14 1.07
N ILE A 76 -10.34 -6.24 2.27
CA ILE A 76 -10.29 -7.45 3.08
C ILE A 76 -11.31 -7.32 4.21
N ASP A 77 -11.92 -8.41 4.65
CA ASP A 77 -12.79 -8.40 5.81
C ASP A 77 -12.00 -8.06 7.09
N ARG A 78 -12.69 -7.57 8.11
CA ARG A 78 -12.04 -7.10 9.35
C ARG A 78 -11.24 -8.18 10.07
N SER A 79 -11.58 -9.43 9.89
CA SER A 79 -10.86 -10.56 10.52
C SER A 79 -9.58 -10.95 9.78
N GLY A 80 -9.32 -10.39 8.60
CA GLY A 80 -8.18 -10.73 7.77
C GLY A 80 -8.26 -12.15 7.15
N ARG A 81 -9.48 -12.65 6.92
CA ARG A 81 -9.70 -14.04 6.41
C ARG A 81 -10.14 -14.07 4.96
N ILE A 82 -10.94 -13.06 4.52
CA ILE A 82 -11.66 -13.07 3.25
C ILE A 82 -11.25 -11.89 2.40
N ALA A 83 -10.75 -12.16 1.19
CA ALA A 83 -10.63 -11.17 0.13
C ALA A 83 -12.03 -10.91 -0.46
N ARG A 84 -12.60 -9.72 -0.18
CA ARG A 84 -13.99 -9.42 -0.53
C ARG A 84 -14.19 -9.15 -2.01
N LEU A 85 -13.28 -8.37 -2.59
CA LEU A 85 -13.35 -8.00 -4.00
C LEU A 85 -11.97 -7.55 -4.49
N CYS A 86 -11.48 -8.14 -5.58
CA CYS A 86 -10.28 -7.65 -6.24
C CYS A 86 -10.65 -7.29 -7.70
N ILE A 87 -10.98 -6.04 -7.94
CA ILE A 87 -11.52 -5.57 -9.24
C ILE A 87 -10.61 -5.95 -10.42
N ASN A 88 -9.30 -5.96 -10.21
CA ASN A 88 -8.30 -6.19 -11.25
C ASN A 88 -7.89 -7.67 -11.39
N LEU A 89 -8.50 -8.59 -10.62
CA LEU A 89 -8.21 -10.01 -10.66
C LEU A 89 -9.49 -10.82 -10.94
N PRO A 90 -9.47 -11.79 -11.87
CA PRO A 90 -10.69 -12.50 -12.26
C PRO A 90 -11.16 -13.47 -11.16
N GLY A 91 -12.46 -13.42 -10.84
CA GLY A 91 -13.12 -14.36 -9.92
C GLY A 91 -12.85 -14.10 -8.43
N TRP A 92 -12.31 -12.95 -8.08
CA TRP A 92 -12.03 -12.58 -6.68
C TRP A 92 -13.23 -11.88 -6.03
N GLU A 93 -14.18 -12.66 -5.57
CA GLU A 93 -15.31 -12.19 -4.80
C GLU A 93 -15.54 -13.11 -3.59
N ASN A 94 -15.43 -12.56 -2.39
CA ASN A 94 -15.58 -13.26 -1.11
C ASN A 94 -14.74 -14.54 -1.00
N VAL A 95 -13.46 -14.46 -1.38
CA VAL A 95 -12.52 -15.60 -1.40
C VAL A 95 -11.93 -15.81 -0.01
N PRO A 96 -12.14 -16.98 0.65
CA PRO A 96 -11.59 -17.29 1.97
C PRO A 96 -10.13 -17.75 1.86
N LEU A 97 -9.27 -16.90 1.28
CA LEU A 97 -7.89 -17.25 0.92
C LEU A 97 -7.04 -17.61 2.15
N ALA A 98 -7.26 -16.94 3.28
CA ALA A 98 -6.52 -17.27 4.50
C ALA A 98 -6.79 -18.71 4.95
N ASP A 99 -8.05 -19.15 4.92
CA ASP A 99 -8.41 -20.52 5.31
C ASP A 99 -7.81 -21.56 4.36
N TRP A 100 -7.82 -21.28 3.05
CA TRP A 100 -7.20 -22.18 2.06
C TRP A 100 -5.68 -22.31 2.26
N LEU A 101 -5.00 -21.20 2.54
CA LEU A 101 -3.56 -21.21 2.80
C LEU A 101 -3.22 -21.86 4.13
N GLU A 102 -3.96 -21.58 5.22
CA GLU A 102 -3.74 -22.21 6.53
C GLU A 102 -3.89 -23.72 6.47
N GLN A 103 -4.91 -24.20 5.77
CA GLN A 103 -5.13 -25.64 5.60
C GLN A 103 -3.94 -26.35 4.95
N LYS A 104 -3.26 -25.68 4.03
CA LYS A 104 -2.11 -26.25 3.30
C LYS A 104 -0.78 -26.01 4.01
N LEU A 105 -0.57 -24.81 4.54
CA LEU A 105 0.69 -24.41 5.17
C LEU A 105 0.79 -24.84 6.64
N GLN A 106 -0.32 -25.27 7.27
CA GLN A 106 -0.41 -25.72 8.67
C GLN A 106 0.17 -24.68 9.65
N ARG A 107 -0.06 -23.40 9.37
CA ARG A 107 0.34 -22.27 10.22
C ARG A 107 -0.61 -21.08 10.01
N PRO A 108 -0.73 -20.15 10.98
CA PRO A 108 -1.62 -18.99 10.89
C PRO A 108 -1.35 -18.15 9.64
N VAL A 109 -2.43 -17.74 8.95
CA VAL A 109 -2.38 -16.84 7.81
C VAL A 109 -3.33 -15.67 8.03
N VAL A 110 -2.88 -14.44 7.73
CA VAL A 110 -3.69 -13.23 7.78
C VAL A 110 -3.58 -12.48 6.45
N LEU A 111 -4.71 -11.95 5.99
CA LEU A 111 -4.78 -11.09 4.82
C LEU A 111 -4.82 -9.62 5.24
N GLY A 112 -4.22 -8.76 4.42
CA GLY A 112 -4.34 -7.32 4.49
C GLY A 112 -4.57 -6.72 3.10
N ASN A 113 -5.18 -5.54 3.03
CA ASN A 113 -5.14 -4.76 1.80
C ASN A 113 -3.69 -4.31 1.51
N ASP A 114 -3.29 -4.25 0.24
CA ASP A 114 -1.92 -3.90 -0.19
C ASP A 114 -1.46 -2.51 0.29
N GLY A 115 -2.33 -1.49 0.22
CA GLY A 115 -2.06 -0.15 0.74
C GLY A 115 -1.93 -0.12 2.26
N ASN A 116 -2.76 -0.88 2.97
CA ASN A 116 -2.65 -1.08 4.42
C ASN A 116 -1.36 -1.78 4.80
N CYS A 117 -0.95 -2.81 4.06
CA CYS A 117 0.35 -3.44 4.25
C CYS A 117 1.50 -2.44 3.98
N ALA A 118 1.41 -1.62 2.95
CA ALA A 118 2.46 -0.65 2.65
C ALA A 118 2.65 0.39 3.78
N VAL A 119 1.56 0.98 4.30
CA VAL A 119 1.67 1.92 5.43
C VAL A 119 2.19 1.23 6.69
N TYR A 120 1.82 -0.04 6.90
CA TYR A 120 2.22 -0.79 8.08
C TYR A 120 3.70 -1.19 8.03
N GLY A 121 4.24 -1.49 6.84
CA GLY A 121 5.68 -1.66 6.63
C GLY A 121 6.46 -0.37 6.91
N GLU A 122 6.02 0.76 6.36
CA GLU A 122 6.63 2.06 6.60
C GLU A 122 6.55 2.50 8.07
N HIS A 123 5.46 2.17 8.77
CA HIS A 123 5.31 2.41 10.19
C HIS A 123 6.24 1.53 11.04
N TRP A 124 6.49 0.29 10.61
CA TRP A 124 7.32 -0.64 11.39
C TRP A 124 8.82 -0.36 11.22
N LYS A 125 9.33 -0.17 9.98
CA LYS A 125 10.76 -0.08 9.69
C LYS A 125 11.12 0.95 8.60
N GLY A 126 10.20 1.83 8.29
CA GLY A 126 10.41 2.84 7.25
C GLY A 126 10.30 4.27 7.76
N ALA A 127 9.87 5.16 6.86
CA ALA A 127 9.74 6.58 7.14
C ALA A 127 8.67 6.92 8.20
N GLY A 128 7.87 5.95 8.63
CA GLY A 128 6.85 6.09 9.68
C GLY A 128 7.25 5.53 11.04
N GLU A 129 8.47 5.03 11.23
CA GLU A 129 8.88 4.39 12.47
C GLU A 129 8.77 5.34 13.66
N GLY A 130 8.12 4.87 14.74
CA GLY A 130 7.92 5.62 15.98
C GLY A 130 6.78 6.66 15.96
N LEU A 131 6.12 6.87 14.84
CA LEU A 131 4.99 7.81 14.74
C LEU A 131 3.68 7.17 15.20
N GLN A 132 2.75 8.01 15.69
CA GLN A 132 1.42 7.56 16.11
C GLN A 132 0.37 7.74 14.99
N ASP A 133 0.49 8.80 14.21
CA ASP A 133 -0.49 9.16 13.19
C ASP A 133 0.21 9.37 11.84
N LEU A 134 -0.10 8.50 10.90
CA LEU A 134 0.58 8.39 9.61
C LEU A 134 -0.44 8.13 8.52
N VAL A 135 -0.33 8.83 7.40
CA VAL A 135 -1.06 8.52 6.16
C VAL A 135 -0.05 8.18 5.07
N LEU A 136 -0.32 7.14 4.31
CA LEU A 136 0.44 6.78 3.12
C LEU A 136 -0.49 6.66 1.92
N LEU A 137 -0.09 7.23 0.79
CA LEU A 137 -0.63 6.94 -0.53
C LEU A 137 0.37 6.11 -1.34
N THR A 138 -0.12 5.10 -2.03
CA THR A 138 0.63 4.34 -3.04
C THR A 138 0.22 4.82 -4.43
N LEU A 139 1.15 5.42 -5.16
CA LEU A 139 0.95 6.02 -6.47
C LEU A 139 1.48 5.07 -7.55
N GLY A 140 0.56 4.39 -8.24
CA GLY A 140 0.90 3.31 -9.19
C GLY A 140 -0.16 3.13 -10.28
N THR A 141 -0.49 1.89 -10.61
CA THR A 141 -1.58 1.53 -11.54
C THR A 141 -2.88 2.19 -11.10
N GLY A 142 -3.16 2.19 -9.80
CA GLY A 142 -4.18 2.98 -9.13
C GLY A 142 -3.56 3.88 -8.05
N VAL A 143 -4.42 4.47 -7.22
CA VAL A 143 -4.04 5.22 -6.02
C VAL A 143 -4.64 4.50 -4.80
N GLY A 144 -3.80 3.73 -4.14
CA GLY A 144 -4.15 3.08 -2.87
C GLY A 144 -3.58 3.83 -1.67
N GLY A 145 -3.70 3.24 -0.49
CA GLY A 145 -3.07 3.79 0.71
C GLY A 145 -3.54 3.15 1.99
N GLY A 146 -3.10 3.71 3.10
CA GLY A 146 -3.49 3.27 4.43
C GLY A 146 -3.20 4.35 5.48
N VAL A 147 -3.75 4.15 6.66
CA VAL A 147 -3.69 5.12 7.76
C VAL A 147 -3.36 4.40 9.06
N ILE A 148 -2.41 4.96 9.79
CA ILE A 148 -2.14 4.63 11.19
C ILE A 148 -2.72 5.73 12.07
N ILE A 149 -3.48 5.35 13.10
CA ILE A 149 -4.03 6.26 14.11
C ILE A 149 -3.69 5.70 15.49
N ALA A 150 -3.11 6.53 16.34
CA ALA A 150 -2.67 6.15 17.68
C ALA A 150 -1.79 4.87 17.67
N GLY A 151 -0.89 4.77 16.69
CA GLY A 151 0.03 3.64 16.50
C GLY A 151 -0.62 2.36 15.96
N LYS A 152 -1.89 2.39 15.53
CA LYS A 152 -2.63 1.23 15.06
C LYS A 152 -3.15 1.43 13.64
N LEU A 153 -3.17 0.36 12.86
CA LEU A 153 -3.75 0.36 11.53
C LEU A 153 -5.26 0.65 11.58
N PHE A 154 -5.72 1.63 10.82
CA PHE A 154 -7.13 2.00 10.76
C PHE A 154 -7.85 1.22 9.65
N LEU A 155 -8.71 0.29 10.05
CA LEU A 155 -9.45 -0.59 9.14
C LEU A 155 -10.94 -0.22 8.97
N GLY A 156 -11.44 0.76 9.72
CA GLY A 156 -12.86 1.06 9.76
C GLY A 156 -13.68 -0.03 10.45
N CYS A 157 -15.01 0.06 10.35
CA CYS A 157 -15.89 -0.88 11.04
C CYS A 157 -15.94 -2.28 10.41
N ASN A 158 -15.67 -2.39 9.10
CA ASN A 158 -15.84 -3.62 8.32
C ASN A 158 -14.56 -4.09 7.59
N GLY A 159 -13.41 -3.46 7.84
CA GLY A 159 -12.13 -3.83 7.21
C GLY A 159 -11.87 -3.17 5.84
N ALA A 160 -12.82 -2.40 5.31
CA ALA A 160 -12.72 -1.80 3.97
C ALA A 160 -12.26 -0.32 3.96
N ALA A 161 -11.79 0.23 5.06
CA ALA A 161 -11.10 1.52 5.11
C ALA A 161 -9.58 1.27 4.92
N VAL A 162 -8.86 2.11 4.29
CA VAL A 162 -9.10 3.40 3.66
C VAL A 162 -8.92 3.23 2.17
N GLU A 163 -9.82 3.79 1.35
CA GLU A 163 -9.70 3.83 -0.11
C GLU A 163 -9.44 5.28 -0.56
N PRO A 164 -8.24 5.82 -0.32
CA PRO A 164 -7.97 7.25 -0.48
C PRO A 164 -7.94 7.67 -1.95
N GLY A 165 -7.68 6.75 -2.87
CA GLY A 165 -7.74 7.02 -4.31
C GLY A 165 -9.15 7.26 -4.82
N LEU A 166 -10.17 6.81 -4.11
CA LEU A 166 -11.58 6.93 -4.51
C LEU A 166 -12.27 8.19 -3.99
N ILE A 167 -11.58 9.02 -3.18
CA ILE A 167 -12.12 10.32 -2.78
C ILE A 167 -12.33 11.22 -4.01
N GLY A 168 -13.49 11.86 -4.10
CA GLY A 168 -13.79 12.81 -5.18
C GLY A 168 -13.03 14.13 -4.97
N ILE A 169 -12.29 14.59 -5.98
CA ILE A 169 -11.63 15.90 -5.98
C ILE A 169 -12.24 16.86 -7.01
N ASP A 170 -12.98 16.32 -7.98
CA ASP A 170 -13.73 17.09 -8.98
C ASP A 170 -15.01 16.31 -9.39
N PRO A 171 -16.22 16.77 -9.02
CA PRO A 171 -17.45 16.06 -9.34
C PRO A 171 -17.75 15.99 -10.85
N TYR A 172 -17.09 16.82 -11.65
CA TYR A 172 -17.22 16.86 -13.11
C TYR A 172 -16.03 16.22 -13.85
N GLY A 173 -15.13 15.61 -13.09
CA GLY A 173 -13.93 14.97 -13.62
C GLY A 173 -14.18 13.63 -14.32
N PRO A 174 -13.12 12.94 -14.77
CA PRO A 174 -13.23 11.67 -15.48
C PRO A 174 -13.95 10.59 -14.68
N ALA A 175 -14.63 9.66 -15.37
CA ALA A 175 -15.24 8.50 -14.74
C ALA A 175 -14.19 7.62 -14.05
N CYS A 176 -14.56 7.06 -12.91
CA CYS A 176 -13.74 6.13 -12.11
C CYS A 176 -14.35 4.73 -12.15
N ASN A 177 -13.53 3.69 -12.07
CA ASN A 177 -13.96 2.29 -12.03
C ASN A 177 -14.85 1.94 -10.82
N SER A 178 -14.86 2.78 -9.78
CA SER A 178 -15.76 2.65 -8.62
C SER A 178 -17.19 3.12 -8.87
N GLY A 179 -17.50 3.63 -10.06
CA GLY A 179 -18.79 4.26 -10.39
C GLY A 179 -18.88 5.73 -10.00
N ASN A 180 -17.81 6.31 -9.44
CA ASN A 180 -17.70 7.74 -9.12
C ASN A 180 -17.07 8.51 -10.29
N ASN A 181 -17.12 9.85 -10.25
CA ASN A 181 -16.42 10.73 -11.17
C ASN A 181 -15.37 11.56 -10.42
N GLY A 182 -14.26 11.86 -11.11
CA GLY A 182 -13.23 12.77 -10.62
C GLY A 182 -12.60 12.37 -9.30
N SER A 183 -12.38 11.05 -9.12
CA SER A 183 -11.63 10.54 -7.98
C SER A 183 -10.16 10.93 -8.06
N LEU A 184 -9.47 10.93 -6.93
CA LEU A 184 -8.02 11.19 -6.90
C LEU A 184 -7.26 10.23 -7.85
N GLU A 185 -7.66 8.96 -7.91
CA GLU A 185 -7.09 7.95 -8.80
C GLU A 185 -7.26 8.32 -10.27
N SER A 186 -8.44 8.85 -10.68
CA SER A 186 -8.69 9.22 -12.06
C SER A 186 -7.83 10.37 -12.58
N PHE A 187 -7.12 11.07 -11.67
CA PHE A 187 -6.16 12.11 -12.01
C PHE A 187 -4.70 11.73 -11.71
N CYS A 188 -4.46 10.87 -10.72
CA CYS A 188 -3.12 10.66 -10.17
C CYS A 188 -2.58 9.22 -10.36
N SER A 189 -3.29 8.34 -11.08
CA SER A 189 -2.77 7.02 -11.49
C SER A 189 -1.75 7.12 -12.64
N ILE A 190 -0.99 6.04 -12.87
CA ILE A 190 -0.07 5.93 -14.02
C ILE A 190 -0.81 6.17 -15.34
N SER A 191 -2.01 5.59 -15.51
CA SER A 191 -2.79 5.74 -16.74
C SER A 191 -3.25 7.18 -16.94
N ALA A 192 -3.73 7.85 -15.89
CA ALA A 192 -4.14 9.25 -15.94
C ALA A 192 -2.96 10.16 -16.30
N LEU A 193 -1.81 9.98 -15.65
CA LEU A 193 -0.60 10.74 -15.92
C LEU A 193 -0.09 10.48 -17.35
N THR A 194 -0.07 9.23 -17.81
CA THR A 194 0.35 8.87 -19.16
C THR A 194 -0.55 9.52 -20.21
N THR A 195 -1.85 9.52 -20.00
CA THR A 195 -2.82 10.17 -20.90
C THR A 195 -2.62 11.68 -20.95
N SER A 196 -2.43 12.33 -19.81
CA SER A 196 -2.28 13.79 -19.74
C SER A 196 -0.92 14.28 -20.25
N ALA A 197 0.15 13.52 -20.01
CA ALA A 197 1.51 13.88 -20.40
C ALA A 197 1.92 13.37 -21.79
N GLY A 198 1.17 12.43 -22.38
CA GLY A 198 1.46 11.78 -23.66
C GLY A 198 2.68 10.84 -23.64
N CYS A 199 3.22 10.53 -22.46
CA CYS A 199 4.35 9.61 -22.30
C CYS A 199 4.31 8.93 -20.92
N SER A 200 5.11 7.87 -20.71
CA SER A 200 5.16 7.17 -19.43
C SER A 200 5.73 8.05 -18.30
N PRO A 201 5.39 7.78 -17.02
CA PRO A 201 5.98 8.51 -15.88
C PRO A 201 7.52 8.44 -15.84
N LEU A 202 8.10 7.33 -16.27
CA LEU A 202 9.55 7.17 -16.35
C LEU A 202 10.15 8.12 -17.40
N GLU A 203 9.61 8.12 -18.60
CA GLU A 203 10.04 9.02 -19.68
C GLU A 203 9.83 10.49 -19.30
N LEU A 204 8.68 10.81 -18.70
CA LEU A 204 8.40 12.16 -18.20
C LEU A 204 9.45 12.61 -17.19
N SER A 205 9.87 11.72 -16.28
CA SER A 205 10.92 12.01 -15.31
C SER A 205 12.29 12.18 -15.95
N GLN A 206 12.62 11.39 -16.96
CA GLN A 206 13.88 11.53 -17.72
C GLN A 206 13.93 12.87 -18.46
N ARG A 207 12.83 13.29 -19.09
CA ARG A 207 12.71 14.59 -19.76
C ARG A 207 12.81 15.73 -18.76
N ALA A 208 12.14 15.63 -17.60
CA ALA A 208 12.24 16.63 -16.53
C ALA A 208 13.67 16.74 -16.00
N ALA A 209 14.39 15.63 -15.83
CA ALA A 209 15.79 15.62 -15.43
C ALA A 209 16.71 16.30 -16.47
N ALA A 210 16.36 16.25 -17.75
CA ALA A 210 17.04 16.94 -18.84
C ALA A 210 16.65 18.44 -18.95
N GLY A 211 15.76 18.94 -18.09
CA GLY A 211 15.33 20.35 -18.07
C GLY A 211 14.21 20.69 -19.05
N ASP A 212 13.49 19.69 -19.59
CA ASP A 212 12.32 19.89 -20.45
C ASP A 212 11.20 20.61 -19.68
N GLN A 213 10.90 21.85 -20.09
CA GLN A 213 9.92 22.69 -19.43
C GLN A 213 8.49 22.14 -19.52
N VAL A 214 8.16 21.41 -20.59
CA VAL A 214 6.85 20.76 -20.75
C VAL A 214 6.71 19.61 -19.74
N ALA A 215 7.75 18.81 -19.57
CA ALA A 215 7.77 17.72 -18.59
C ALA A 215 7.70 18.25 -17.15
N LEU A 216 8.43 19.32 -16.86
CA LEU A 216 8.39 19.99 -15.54
C LEU A 216 6.99 20.58 -15.26
N ALA A 217 6.34 21.22 -16.23
CA ALA A 217 4.98 21.73 -16.10
C ALA A 217 3.95 20.61 -15.89
N ALA A 218 4.12 19.45 -16.55
CA ALA A 218 3.26 18.28 -16.34
C ALA A 218 3.38 17.76 -14.90
N TRP A 219 4.60 17.66 -14.34
CA TRP A 219 4.81 17.29 -12.95
C TRP A 219 4.26 18.31 -11.97
N GLN A 220 4.32 19.61 -12.27
CA GLN A 220 3.69 20.66 -11.46
C GLN A 220 2.17 20.48 -11.43
N SER A 221 1.54 20.23 -12.58
CA SER A 221 0.10 19.98 -12.69
C SER A 221 -0.31 18.73 -11.91
N TYR A 222 0.48 17.65 -12.01
CA TYR A 222 0.30 16.43 -11.20
C TYR A 222 0.36 16.73 -9.71
N GLY A 223 1.37 17.49 -9.27
CA GLY A 223 1.54 17.87 -7.86
C GLY A 223 0.36 18.68 -7.32
N LEU A 224 -0.21 19.59 -8.13
CA LEU A 224 -1.39 20.37 -7.78
C LEU A 224 -2.61 19.46 -7.57
N LEU A 225 -2.90 18.56 -8.50
CA LEU A 225 -4.04 17.64 -8.40
C LEU A 225 -3.90 16.69 -7.20
N LEU A 226 -2.70 16.14 -7.01
CA LEU A 226 -2.39 15.31 -5.84
C LEU A 226 -2.53 16.11 -4.54
N GLY A 227 -2.09 17.37 -4.53
CA GLY A 227 -2.22 18.29 -3.40
C GLY A 227 -3.67 18.54 -2.98
N CYS A 228 -4.62 18.55 -3.93
CA CYS A 228 -6.05 18.66 -3.61
C CYS A 228 -6.52 17.46 -2.77
N GLY A 229 -6.21 16.23 -3.20
CA GLY A 229 -6.58 15.02 -2.46
C GLY A 229 -5.86 14.91 -1.12
N VAL A 230 -4.56 15.18 -1.09
CA VAL A 230 -3.75 15.20 0.14
C VAL A 230 -4.31 16.19 1.16
N SER A 231 -4.75 17.37 0.73
CA SER A 231 -5.36 18.37 1.62
C SER A 231 -6.64 17.86 2.29
N SER A 232 -7.48 17.13 1.55
CA SER A 232 -8.69 16.52 2.09
C SER A 232 -8.36 15.45 3.14
N LEU A 233 -7.37 14.61 2.88
CA LEU A 233 -6.92 13.58 3.81
C LEU A 233 -6.25 14.17 5.07
N ILE A 234 -5.52 15.28 4.93
CA ILE A 234 -4.95 16.00 6.09
C ILE A 234 -6.08 16.49 7.00
N TYR A 235 -7.17 17.04 6.47
CA TYR A 235 -8.31 17.46 7.26
C TYR A 235 -9.03 16.30 7.96
N CYS A 236 -9.04 15.10 7.35
CA CYS A 236 -9.65 13.92 7.94
C CYS A 236 -8.81 13.31 9.08
N PHE A 237 -7.47 13.34 8.95
CA PHE A 237 -6.59 12.54 9.81
C PHE A 237 -5.54 13.34 10.59
N THR A 238 -5.25 14.59 10.20
CA THR A 238 -4.20 15.44 10.81
C THR A 238 -2.93 14.66 11.17
N PRO A 239 -2.28 13.96 10.20
CA PRO A 239 -1.18 13.07 10.50
C PRO A 239 0.09 13.83 10.86
N GLN A 240 0.99 13.21 11.63
CA GLN A 240 2.34 13.71 11.85
C GLN A 240 3.17 13.67 10.55
N ARG A 241 2.94 12.64 9.74
CA ARG A 241 3.63 12.46 8.45
C ARG A 241 2.70 11.94 7.38
N PHE A 242 2.84 12.48 6.17
CA PHE A 242 2.15 12.05 4.97
C PHE A 242 3.18 11.46 3.99
N LEU A 243 3.10 10.14 3.75
CA LEU A 243 4.03 9.42 2.90
C LEU A 243 3.46 9.20 1.49
N LEU A 244 4.33 9.30 0.50
CA LEU A 244 4.02 9.01 -0.90
C LEU A 244 4.91 7.86 -1.37
N GLY A 245 4.30 6.70 -1.61
CA GLY A 245 4.93 5.48 -2.10
C GLY A 245 4.48 5.12 -3.51
N GLY A 246 4.84 3.93 -3.97
CA GLY A 246 4.54 3.44 -5.31
C GLY A 246 5.49 3.95 -6.39
N GLY A 247 5.33 3.49 -7.62
CA GLY A 247 6.28 3.76 -8.71
C GLY A 247 6.43 5.23 -9.07
N ILE A 248 5.34 6.02 -8.99
CA ILE A 248 5.36 7.46 -9.29
C ILE A 248 6.14 8.25 -8.22
N SER A 249 6.26 7.74 -7.00
CA SER A 249 6.97 8.45 -5.92
C SER A 249 8.47 8.68 -6.23
N ALA A 250 9.06 7.93 -7.14
CA ALA A 250 10.42 8.18 -7.63
C ALA A 250 10.57 9.59 -8.25
N ALA A 251 9.47 10.17 -8.75
CA ALA A 251 9.43 11.53 -9.30
C ALA A 251 9.11 12.61 -8.24
N PHE A 252 9.09 12.26 -6.95
CA PHE A 252 8.74 13.16 -5.85
C PHE A 252 9.42 14.54 -5.95
N PRO A 253 10.72 14.68 -6.28
CA PRO A 253 11.36 15.97 -6.37
C PRO A 253 10.71 16.94 -7.39
N TYR A 254 10.08 16.41 -8.45
CA TYR A 254 9.50 17.23 -9.52
C TYR A 254 8.09 17.73 -9.17
N PHE A 255 7.29 16.95 -8.45
CA PHE A 255 5.91 17.32 -8.11
C PHE A 255 5.72 17.82 -6.67
N ALA A 256 6.64 17.51 -5.75
CA ALA A 256 6.52 17.89 -4.34
C ALA A 256 6.40 19.41 -4.09
N PRO A 257 7.10 20.29 -4.82
CA PRO A 257 6.94 21.75 -4.62
C PRO A 257 5.50 22.21 -4.87
N ALA A 258 4.87 21.78 -5.97
CA ALA A 258 3.49 22.12 -6.31
C ALA A 258 2.48 21.50 -5.33
N LEU A 259 2.70 20.24 -4.94
CA LEU A 259 1.89 19.58 -3.93
C LEU A 259 1.91 20.32 -2.60
N ARG A 260 3.09 20.68 -2.10
CA ARG A 260 3.23 21.39 -0.82
C ARG A 260 2.59 22.78 -0.87
N ALA A 261 2.78 23.51 -1.97
CA ALA A 261 2.16 24.81 -2.17
C ALA A 261 0.62 24.73 -2.17
N GLU A 262 0.06 23.68 -2.79
CA GLU A 262 -1.39 23.46 -2.81
C GLU A 262 -1.92 23.06 -1.43
N VAL A 263 -1.21 22.24 -0.68
CA VAL A 263 -1.53 21.92 0.73
C VAL A 263 -1.46 23.18 1.59
N GLU A 264 -0.44 24.01 1.45
CA GLU A 264 -0.31 25.25 2.21
C GLU A 264 -1.45 26.23 1.93
N LYS A 265 -1.88 26.34 0.69
CA LYS A 265 -3.00 27.17 0.26
C LYS A 265 -4.35 26.67 0.80
N ARG A 266 -4.57 25.34 0.85
CA ARG A 266 -5.87 24.76 1.17
C ARG A 266 -6.04 24.42 2.65
N VAL A 267 -4.97 24.00 3.33
CA VAL A 267 -5.06 23.50 4.70
C VAL A 267 -4.74 24.59 5.70
N LEU A 268 -5.66 24.80 6.65
CA LEU A 268 -5.47 25.75 7.74
C LEU A 268 -4.22 25.42 8.56
N ALA A 269 -3.51 26.45 9.00
CA ALA A 269 -2.24 26.29 9.73
C ALA A 269 -2.33 25.33 10.94
N PRO A 270 -3.37 25.34 11.77
CA PRO A 270 -3.47 24.39 12.90
C PRO A 270 -3.53 22.92 12.44
N SER A 271 -4.21 22.62 11.32
CA SER A 271 -4.36 21.24 10.81
C SER A 271 -3.12 20.69 10.13
N ARG A 272 -2.13 21.53 9.81
CA ARG A 272 -0.85 21.15 9.20
C ARG A 272 0.35 21.45 10.09
N GLN A 273 0.12 21.80 11.35
CA GLN A 273 1.21 22.10 12.28
C GLN A 273 2.07 20.85 12.53
N GLY A 274 3.36 20.95 12.25
CA GLY A 274 4.30 19.85 12.38
C GLY A 274 4.19 18.73 11.34
N LEU A 275 3.30 18.90 10.34
CA LEU A 275 3.16 17.92 9.25
C LEU A 275 4.40 17.87 8.36
N GLU A 276 4.89 16.66 8.13
CA GLU A 276 5.92 16.37 7.13
C GLU A 276 5.30 15.62 5.94
N ILE A 277 5.59 16.06 4.71
CA ILE A 277 5.21 15.36 3.47
C ILE A 277 6.48 14.90 2.78
N MET A 278 6.63 13.58 2.58
CA MET A 278 7.84 13.00 2.01
C MET A 278 7.59 11.70 1.24
N ALA A 279 8.60 11.25 0.51
CA ALA A 279 8.56 9.95 -0.13
C ALA A 279 8.70 8.82 0.91
N ALA A 280 8.03 7.70 0.67
CA ALA A 280 8.18 6.46 1.43
C ALA A 280 9.62 5.91 1.30
N ALA A 281 10.13 5.26 2.33
CA ALA A 281 11.52 4.81 2.40
C ALA A 281 11.74 3.38 1.89
N LEU A 282 10.77 2.48 2.07
CA LEU A 282 10.94 1.04 1.81
C LEU A 282 10.67 0.64 0.35
N GLY A 283 10.14 1.57 -0.46
CA GLY A 283 9.84 1.33 -1.87
C GLY A 283 9.00 0.06 -2.07
N ASN A 284 9.46 -0.84 -2.95
CA ASN A 284 8.77 -2.10 -3.26
C ASN A 284 8.79 -3.14 -2.12
N GLY A 285 9.50 -2.90 -1.04
CA GLY A 285 9.57 -3.78 0.12
C GLY A 285 8.46 -3.55 1.14
N ALA A 286 7.82 -2.38 1.11
CA ALA A 286 6.85 -1.94 2.12
C ALA A 286 5.67 -2.92 2.28
N GLY A 287 5.05 -3.34 1.18
CA GLY A 287 3.88 -4.23 1.19
C GLY A 287 4.17 -5.58 1.86
N ARG A 288 5.24 -6.27 1.44
CA ARG A 288 5.62 -7.57 2.03
C ARG A 288 6.06 -7.46 3.49
N LEU A 289 6.74 -6.37 3.86
CA LEU A 289 7.15 -6.14 5.26
C LEU A 289 5.92 -5.86 6.15
N GLY A 290 4.98 -5.04 5.68
CA GLY A 290 3.74 -4.79 6.40
C GLY A 290 2.84 -6.02 6.50
N ALA A 291 2.80 -6.88 5.48
CA ALA A 291 2.12 -8.17 5.55
C ALA A 291 2.76 -9.06 6.65
N ALA A 292 4.10 -9.11 6.74
CA ALA A 292 4.78 -9.81 7.84
C ALA A 292 4.45 -9.20 9.21
N ARG A 293 4.31 -7.87 9.29
CA ARG A 293 3.87 -7.21 10.53
C ARG A 293 2.46 -7.59 10.96
N LEU A 294 1.52 -7.71 10.00
CA LEU A 294 0.17 -8.22 10.28
C LEU A 294 0.22 -9.66 10.84
N ALA A 295 1.07 -10.52 10.25
CA ALA A 295 1.26 -11.89 10.74
C ALA A 295 1.81 -11.90 12.18
N LEU A 296 2.74 -11.01 12.51
CA LEU A 296 3.27 -10.88 13.87
C LEU A 296 2.19 -10.45 14.86
N GLU A 297 1.34 -9.50 14.48
CA GLU A 297 0.22 -9.08 15.34
C GLU A 297 -0.78 -10.20 15.58
N GLN A 298 -1.09 -11.02 14.57
CA GLN A 298 -1.97 -12.16 14.72
C GLN A 298 -1.43 -13.15 15.76
N LEU A 299 -0.13 -13.40 15.79
CA LEU A 299 0.50 -14.23 16.82
C LEU A 299 0.42 -13.61 18.22
N GLY A 300 0.53 -12.27 18.31
CA GLY A 300 0.41 -11.52 19.55
C GLY A 300 -1.01 -11.12 19.93
N GLY A 301 -1.88 -10.98 18.98
CA GLY A 301 -3.24 -10.43 19.09
C GLY A 301 -4.32 -11.45 19.52
N SER A 302 -3.97 -12.71 19.63
CA SER A 302 -4.76 -13.66 20.44
C SER A 302 -4.85 -13.26 21.91
N LEU A 303 -4.25 -12.10 22.27
CA LEU A 303 -4.15 -11.56 23.63
C LEU A 303 -4.97 -10.27 23.86
N GLN A 304 -5.71 -9.77 22.87
CA GLN A 304 -6.62 -8.62 23.05
C GLN A 304 -7.95 -8.90 22.32
N GLY A 305 -8.69 -9.87 22.86
CA GLY A 305 -10.12 -10.07 22.63
C GLY A 305 -10.93 -9.07 23.43
#